data_6cfef3e8c9845bccd66d006a4efe9f4d
#
_entry.id   6cfef3e8c9845bccd66d006a4efe9f4d
#
_cell.length_a   1.000
_cell.length_b   1.000
_cell.length_c   1.000
_cell.angle_alpha   90.00
_cell.angle_beta   90.00
_cell.angle_gamma   90.00
#
_symmetry.space_group_name_H-M   'P 1'
#
loop_
_entity.id
_entity.type
_entity.pdbx_description
1 polymer ?
#
loop_
_entity_poly.entity_id
_entity_poly.type
_entity_poly.pdbx_seq_one_letter_code
_entity_poly.pdbx_strand_id
1 'polypeptide(L)'
;MTSIGTNQAPHVPVLVGEVIDALAIAEGATIVDGTFGAGGYTRAMLRAGAGRVIAFDRDPDAIAEGPSLVPDPRLDLINERFSQMDRVLADRGVEPVDGIALDIGVSSMQFDRADRGFSFSADGPLDMRMDQAGLTAAEFLNEADEAEIARVLRDYGEEPRARSIARAIVAARPVERTGELAAIVRRAAGFRPGQKSDPATRTFQAIRIHLNAELEELEQGLEAAERALKPGGRLAVVTFHSLEDRIVKRFFRERSGGTPAGSRHRPVLADPNEPTFERVAKPVSPTERELAANPRSRSARLRSAVRTSASSRKGDLQ
;
A
#
# COMPACT_ATOMS: atom_id res chain seq x y z
N MET A 1 5.56 40.96 4.72
CA MET A 1 5.54 39.66 5.43
C MET A 1 5.79 38.57 4.40
N THR A 2 7.04 38.14 4.33
CA THR A 2 7.57 37.21 3.34
C THR A 2 7.26 35.78 3.81
N SER A 3 6.40 35.07 3.10
CA SER A 3 6.14 33.65 3.34
C SER A 3 7.40 32.88 2.95
N ILE A 4 8.05 32.28 3.94
CA ILE A 4 9.14 31.33 3.71
C ILE A 4 8.49 30.05 3.18
N GLY A 5 8.48 29.91 1.85
CA GLY A 5 8.14 28.66 1.19
C GLY A 5 9.17 27.61 1.60
N THR A 6 8.77 26.61 2.33
CA THR A 6 9.55 25.41 2.58
C THR A 6 9.77 24.71 1.25
N ASN A 7 10.95 24.88 0.70
CA ASN A 7 11.43 24.21 -0.51
C ASN A 7 11.70 22.73 -0.15
N GLN A 8 10.64 21.95 0.07
CA GLN A 8 10.77 20.50 0.15
C GLN A 8 11.09 20.00 -1.25
N ALA A 9 12.25 19.35 -1.39
CA ALA A 9 12.61 18.68 -2.63
C ALA A 9 11.45 17.75 -3.04
N PRO A 10 11.08 17.70 -4.33
CA PRO A 10 9.97 16.88 -4.77
C PRO A 10 10.22 15.42 -4.35
N HIS A 11 9.25 14.85 -3.65
CA HIS A 11 9.33 13.47 -3.17
C HIS A 11 9.51 12.52 -4.35
N VAL A 12 10.67 11.84 -4.41
CA VAL A 12 10.94 10.85 -5.43
C VAL A 12 10.23 9.55 -5.03
N PRO A 13 9.34 9.01 -5.88
CA PRO A 13 8.67 7.74 -5.59
C PRO A 13 9.69 6.61 -5.44
N VAL A 14 9.40 5.68 -4.56
CA VAL A 14 10.28 4.52 -4.28
C VAL A 14 10.30 3.57 -5.48
N LEU A 15 11.50 3.10 -5.89
CA LEU A 15 11.68 2.14 -6.98
C LEU A 15 11.01 2.57 -8.31
N VAL A 16 10.88 3.88 -8.57
CA VAL A 16 10.13 4.39 -9.74
C VAL A 16 10.73 3.90 -11.06
N GLY A 17 12.05 3.88 -11.20
CA GLY A 17 12.74 3.38 -12.40
C GLY A 17 12.43 1.90 -12.63
N GLU A 18 12.55 1.11 -11.60
CA GLU A 18 12.33 -0.33 -11.63
C GLU A 18 10.85 -0.68 -11.92
N VAL A 19 9.90 0.14 -11.43
CA VAL A 19 8.48 -0.02 -11.76
C VAL A 19 8.22 0.28 -13.24
N ILE A 20 8.77 1.36 -13.78
CA ILE A 20 8.64 1.71 -15.22
C ILE A 20 9.27 0.61 -16.08
N ASP A 21 10.44 0.11 -15.73
CA ASP A 21 11.09 -1.01 -16.42
C ASP A 21 10.26 -2.29 -16.37
N ALA A 22 9.66 -2.60 -15.20
CA ALA A 22 8.80 -3.76 -15.04
C ALA A 22 7.51 -3.65 -15.87
N LEU A 23 6.92 -2.47 -15.98
CA LEU A 23 5.73 -2.21 -16.80
C LEU A 23 6.05 -2.26 -18.30
N ALA A 24 7.29 -1.95 -18.72
CA ALA A 24 7.73 -1.92 -20.13
C ALA A 24 6.71 -1.17 -21.03
N ILE A 25 6.40 0.05 -20.64
CA ILE A 25 5.36 0.88 -21.24
C ILE A 25 5.64 1.10 -22.72
N ALA A 26 4.72 0.66 -23.58
CA ALA A 26 4.77 0.96 -25.01
C ALA A 26 4.16 2.34 -25.28
N GLU A 27 4.57 2.99 -26.38
CA GLU A 27 3.99 4.25 -26.81
C GLU A 27 2.47 4.10 -27.02
N GLY A 28 1.71 5.02 -26.46
CA GLY A 28 0.25 5.02 -26.54
C GLY A 28 -0.46 4.03 -25.59
N ALA A 29 0.26 3.28 -24.74
CA ALA A 29 -0.32 2.31 -23.81
C ALA A 29 -1.27 2.97 -22.80
N THR A 30 -2.29 2.20 -22.38
CA THR A 30 -3.18 2.57 -21.26
C THR A 30 -2.69 1.89 -19.98
N ILE A 31 -2.30 2.68 -19.00
CA ILE A 31 -1.73 2.22 -17.72
C ILE A 31 -2.63 2.64 -16.57
N VAL A 32 -2.75 1.77 -15.57
CA VAL A 32 -3.41 2.09 -14.29
C VAL A 32 -2.36 2.36 -13.21
N ASP A 33 -2.49 3.48 -12.54
CA ASP A 33 -1.84 3.78 -11.26
C ASP A 33 -2.88 3.58 -10.15
N GLY A 34 -2.84 2.47 -9.42
CA GLY A 34 -3.83 2.16 -8.39
C GLY A 34 -3.69 2.99 -7.11
N THR A 35 -2.62 3.79 -6.98
CA THR A 35 -2.22 4.48 -5.75
C THR A 35 -1.59 5.83 -6.09
N PHE A 36 -2.41 6.76 -6.58
CA PHE A 36 -1.95 8.05 -7.14
C PHE A 36 -1.08 8.87 -6.17
N GLY A 37 -1.51 9.02 -4.90
CA GLY A 37 -0.81 9.79 -3.88
C GLY A 37 -0.45 11.20 -4.34
N ALA A 38 0.84 11.50 -4.47
CA ALA A 38 1.35 12.76 -5.01
C ALA A 38 1.64 12.70 -6.54
N GLY A 39 1.15 11.68 -7.25
CA GLY A 39 1.26 11.53 -8.69
C GLY A 39 2.66 11.20 -9.21
N GLY A 40 3.51 10.64 -8.36
CA GLY A 40 4.90 10.35 -8.71
C GLY A 40 5.04 9.28 -9.79
N TYR A 41 4.39 8.14 -9.62
CA TYR A 41 4.34 7.07 -10.63
C TYR A 41 3.60 7.52 -11.88
N THR A 42 2.44 8.15 -11.73
CA THR A 42 1.67 8.73 -12.85
C THR A 42 2.54 9.61 -13.75
N ARG A 43 3.31 10.57 -13.17
CA ARG A 43 4.24 11.39 -13.95
C ARG A 43 5.32 10.57 -14.68
N ALA A 44 5.83 9.53 -14.03
CA ALA A 44 6.84 8.66 -14.63
C ALA A 44 6.26 7.84 -15.80
N MET A 45 5.05 7.31 -15.67
CA MET A 45 4.33 6.57 -16.71
C MET A 45 4.04 7.46 -17.93
N LEU A 46 3.57 8.69 -17.72
CA LEU A 46 3.31 9.66 -18.79
C LEU A 46 4.58 10.04 -19.54
N ARG A 47 5.72 10.20 -18.83
CA ARG A 47 7.04 10.46 -19.46
C ARG A 47 7.57 9.24 -20.20
N ALA A 48 7.22 8.03 -19.78
CA ALA A 48 7.62 6.79 -20.44
C ALA A 48 6.84 6.49 -21.72
N GLY A 49 5.87 7.33 -22.11
CA GLY A 49 5.13 7.17 -23.37
C GLY A 49 3.70 6.63 -23.19
N ALA A 50 3.17 6.54 -21.96
CA ALA A 50 1.78 6.17 -21.77
C ALA A 50 0.86 7.17 -22.52
N GLY A 51 -0.06 6.63 -23.33
CA GLY A 51 -1.07 7.44 -24.04
C GLY A 51 -2.21 7.85 -23.12
N ARG A 52 -2.48 7.04 -22.08
CA ARG A 52 -3.46 7.33 -21.02
C ARG A 52 -2.99 6.72 -19.71
N VAL A 53 -3.14 7.47 -18.61
CA VAL A 53 -2.97 6.96 -17.26
C VAL A 53 -4.30 7.15 -16.52
N ILE A 54 -4.86 6.04 -16.02
CA ILE A 54 -6.04 6.04 -15.18
C ILE A 54 -5.55 5.81 -13.75
N ALA A 55 -5.67 6.84 -12.92
CA ALA A 55 -5.12 6.82 -11.57
C ALA A 55 -6.24 6.76 -10.52
N PHE A 56 -6.06 5.92 -9.53
CA PHE A 56 -7.00 5.74 -8.42
C PHE A 56 -6.38 6.28 -7.14
N ASP A 57 -7.18 6.92 -6.32
CA ASP A 57 -6.87 7.15 -4.92
C ASP A 57 -8.15 7.22 -4.09
N ARG A 58 -8.12 6.65 -2.90
CA ARG A 58 -9.22 6.72 -1.95
C ARG A 58 -9.21 8.01 -1.12
N ASP A 59 -8.04 8.70 -1.06
CA ASP A 59 -7.87 9.93 -0.30
C ASP A 59 -8.43 11.13 -1.08
N PRO A 60 -9.48 11.81 -0.57
CA PRO A 60 -10.05 12.97 -1.24
C PRO A 60 -9.05 14.13 -1.40
N ASP A 61 -8.04 14.25 -0.52
CA ASP A 61 -7.00 15.29 -0.66
C ASP A 61 -6.12 15.03 -1.88
N ALA A 62 -5.73 13.77 -2.13
CA ALA A 62 -4.96 13.39 -3.31
C ALA A 62 -5.73 13.70 -4.61
N ILE A 63 -7.03 13.45 -4.60
CA ILE A 63 -7.92 13.76 -5.73
C ILE A 63 -8.03 15.28 -5.96
N ALA A 64 -8.22 16.04 -4.90
CA ALA A 64 -8.37 17.49 -4.99
C ALA A 64 -7.08 18.19 -5.47
N GLU A 65 -5.91 17.73 -5.03
CA GLU A 65 -4.61 18.27 -5.39
C GLU A 65 -4.08 17.74 -6.75
N GLY A 66 -4.56 16.57 -7.15
CA GLY A 66 -4.08 15.83 -8.33
C GLY A 66 -3.98 16.64 -9.63
N PRO A 67 -5.01 17.40 -10.05
CA PRO A 67 -4.93 18.20 -11.26
C PRO A 67 -3.83 19.27 -11.26
N SER A 68 -3.46 19.78 -10.09
CA SER A 68 -2.33 20.73 -9.95
C SER A 68 -0.98 20.03 -9.88
N LEU A 69 -0.94 18.81 -9.31
CA LEU A 69 0.27 18.00 -9.20
C LEU A 69 0.69 17.40 -10.54
N VAL A 70 -0.27 16.97 -11.35
CA VAL A 70 -0.06 16.36 -12.68
C VAL A 70 -1.02 17.01 -13.69
N PRO A 71 -0.69 18.19 -14.21
CA PRO A 71 -1.51 18.90 -15.19
C PRO A 71 -1.29 18.32 -16.61
N ASP A 72 -1.71 17.07 -16.83
CA ASP A 72 -1.57 16.36 -18.10
C ASP A 72 -2.95 15.84 -18.54
N PRO A 73 -3.41 16.16 -19.78
CA PRO A 73 -4.73 15.76 -20.27
C PRO A 73 -4.88 14.24 -20.47
N ARG A 74 -3.79 13.49 -20.44
CA ARG A 74 -3.79 12.02 -20.51
C ARG A 74 -4.08 11.36 -19.16
N LEU A 75 -4.13 12.14 -18.07
CA LEU A 75 -4.49 11.65 -16.73
C LEU A 75 -6.01 11.66 -16.56
N ASP A 76 -6.56 10.51 -16.17
CA ASP A 76 -7.93 10.34 -15.69
C ASP A 76 -7.85 9.94 -14.21
N LEU A 77 -8.19 10.86 -13.30
CA LEU A 77 -8.06 10.66 -11.85
C LEU A 77 -9.41 10.30 -11.23
N ILE A 78 -9.45 9.21 -10.47
CA ILE A 78 -10.66 8.59 -9.96
C ILE A 78 -10.59 8.48 -8.44
N ASN A 79 -11.58 9.05 -7.75
CA ASN A 79 -11.73 8.89 -6.31
C ASN A 79 -12.42 7.55 -6.00
N GLU A 80 -11.64 6.49 -5.94
CA GLU A 80 -12.12 5.16 -5.61
C GLU A 80 -10.94 4.30 -5.09
N ARG A 81 -11.26 3.21 -4.42
CA ARG A 81 -10.32 2.19 -4.00
C ARG A 81 -9.81 1.40 -5.19
N PHE A 82 -8.53 1.06 -5.22
CA PHE A 82 -7.97 0.28 -6.32
C PHE A 82 -8.52 -1.15 -6.40
N SER A 83 -9.10 -1.69 -5.33
CA SER A 83 -9.82 -2.97 -5.35
C SER A 83 -11.06 -2.96 -6.25
N GLN A 84 -11.57 -1.78 -6.61
CA GLN A 84 -12.74 -1.62 -7.49
C GLN A 84 -12.34 -1.32 -8.95
N MET A 85 -11.03 -1.36 -9.28
CA MET A 85 -10.54 -0.88 -10.57
C MET A 85 -11.18 -1.62 -11.77
N ASP A 86 -11.34 -2.92 -11.69
CA ASP A 86 -11.91 -3.72 -12.79
C ASP A 86 -13.38 -3.32 -13.09
N ARG A 87 -14.17 -3.14 -12.04
CA ARG A 87 -15.56 -2.68 -12.17
C ARG A 87 -15.61 -1.26 -12.71
N VAL A 88 -14.84 -0.34 -12.14
CA VAL A 88 -14.82 1.06 -12.57
C VAL A 88 -14.36 1.21 -14.00
N LEU A 89 -13.37 0.46 -14.44
CA LEU A 89 -12.90 0.46 -15.82
C LEU A 89 -13.99 -0.07 -16.76
N ALA A 90 -14.65 -1.18 -16.41
CA ALA A 90 -15.75 -1.74 -17.19
C ALA A 90 -16.93 -0.79 -17.31
N ASP A 91 -17.37 -0.16 -16.20
CA ASP A 91 -18.47 0.82 -16.18
C ASP A 91 -18.17 2.06 -17.05
N ARG A 92 -16.89 2.39 -17.23
CA ARG A 92 -16.42 3.49 -18.09
C ARG A 92 -16.12 3.06 -19.53
N GLY A 93 -16.37 1.79 -19.88
CA GLY A 93 -16.10 1.26 -21.23
C GLY A 93 -14.61 1.24 -21.59
N VAL A 94 -13.74 1.12 -20.60
CA VAL A 94 -12.29 1.01 -20.83
C VAL A 94 -11.96 -0.43 -21.14
N GLU A 95 -11.31 -0.67 -22.29
CA GLU A 95 -10.76 -1.97 -22.66
C GLU A 95 -9.69 -2.43 -21.66
N PRO A 96 -9.40 -3.75 -21.56
CA PRO A 96 -8.34 -4.24 -20.69
C PRO A 96 -7.01 -3.54 -20.91
N VAL A 97 -6.35 -3.17 -19.82
CA VAL A 97 -5.20 -2.27 -19.80
C VAL A 97 -3.85 -2.97 -20.03
N ASP A 98 -2.85 -2.20 -20.45
CA ASP A 98 -1.50 -2.68 -20.75
C ASP A 98 -0.66 -2.95 -19.52
N GLY A 99 -0.89 -2.20 -18.44
CA GLY A 99 -0.12 -2.31 -17.22
C GLY A 99 -0.82 -1.70 -16.02
N ILE A 100 -0.48 -2.22 -14.84
CA ILE A 100 -0.99 -1.73 -13.56
C ILE A 100 0.18 -1.63 -12.59
N ALA A 101 0.31 -0.47 -11.92
CA ALA A 101 1.18 -0.30 -10.77
C ALA A 101 0.38 -0.09 -9.50
N LEU A 102 0.84 -0.72 -8.41
CA LEU A 102 0.34 -0.54 -7.05
C LEU A 102 1.52 -0.19 -6.13
N ASP A 103 1.50 1.00 -5.53
CA ASP A 103 2.47 1.44 -4.51
C ASP A 103 1.77 1.41 -3.14
N ILE A 104 1.89 0.27 -2.45
CA ILE A 104 1.07 -0.03 -1.28
C ILE A 104 1.57 0.75 -0.05
N GLY A 105 0.66 1.23 0.76
CA GLY A 105 0.97 1.91 2.02
C GLY A 105 0.42 3.34 2.09
N VAL A 106 1.08 4.19 2.87
CA VAL A 106 0.69 5.60 3.06
C VAL A 106 1.42 6.50 2.08
N SER A 107 0.71 7.47 1.52
CA SER A 107 1.33 8.51 0.73
C SER A 107 2.16 9.46 1.59
N SER A 108 3.14 10.14 0.98
CA SER A 108 3.91 11.18 1.67
C SER A 108 3.02 12.31 2.17
N MET A 109 1.95 12.63 1.43
CA MET A 109 0.98 13.66 1.81
C MET A 109 0.28 13.30 3.12
N GLN A 110 -0.13 12.04 3.28
CA GLN A 110 -0.75 11.55 4.53
C GLN A 110 0.26 11.52 5.68
N PHE A 111 1.48 11.06 5.42
CA PHE A 111 2.49 10.85 6.46
C PHE A 111 3.09 12.17 6.99
N ASP A 112 3.24 13.18 6.13
CA ASP A 112 3.90 14.44 6.47
C ASP A 112 2.94 15.48 7.05
N ARG A 113 1.61 15.27 6.96
CA ARG A 113 0.58 16.11 7.56
C ARG A 113 0.25 15.62 8.98
N ALA A 114 0.62 16.39 9.99
CA ALA A 114 0.38 16.04 11.39
C ALA A 114 -1.10 15.86 11.74
N ASP A 115 -1.99 16.63 11.11
CA ASP A 115 -3.44 16.57 11.27
C ASP A 115 -4.08 15.27 10.77
N ARG A 116 -3.38 14.51 9.91
CA ARG A 116 -3.83 13.19 9.42
C ARG A 116 -3.50 12.05 10.40
N GLY A 117 -2.64 12.24 11.38
CA GLY A 117 -2.37 11.28 12.46
C GLY A 117 -1.56 10.03 12.09
N PHE A 118 -1.02 9.90 10.88
CA PHE A 118 -0.26 8.72 10.44
C PHE A 118 1.15 8.63 11.02
N SER A 119 1.68 9.72 11.55
CA SER A 119 3.04 9.83 12.08
C SER A 119 3.04 10.38 13.50
N PHE A 120 4.02 9.95 14.29
CA PHE A 120 4.33 10.50 15.61
C PHE A 120 5.57 11.39 15.59
N SER A 121 6.09 11.74 14.41
CA SER A 121 7.22 12.68 14.24
C SER A 121 6.80 14.12 14.56
N ALA A 122 5.57 14.46 14.26
CA ALA A 122 4.90 15.68 14.67
C ALA A 122 3.61 15.29 15.42
N ASP A 123 3.30 15.97 16.51
CA ASP A 123 2.12 15.66 17.29
C ASP A 123 0.86 16.19 16.63
N GLY A 124 -0.13 15.33 16.45
CA GLY A 124 -1.42 15.61 15.83
C GLY A 124 -2.55 14.77 16.40
N PRO A 125 -3.80 14.95 15.93
CA PRO A 125 -4.91 14.11 16.32
C PRO A 125 -4.67 12.67 15.87
N LEU A 126 -5.18 11.69 16.62
CA LEU A 126 -5.16 10.27 16.25
C LEU A 126 -6.29 9.96 15.27
N ASP A 127 -6.14 10.34 14.00
CA ASP A 127 -7.13 10.07 12.95
C ASP A 127 -6.82 8.77 12.20
N MET A 128 -5.78 8.73 11.38
CA MET A 128 -5.29 7.62 10.56
C MET A 128 -6.24 7.11 9.46
N ARG A 129 -7.33 7.80 9.14
CA ARG A 129 -8.25 7.41 8.05
C ARG A 129 -7.71 7.87 6.71
N MET A 130 -7.53 6.96 5.76
CA MET A 130 -7.05 7.30 4.41
C MET A 130 -8.14 8.03 3.61
N ASP A 131 -9.37 7.53 3.65
CA ASP A 131 -10.54 8.07 2.94
C ASP A 131 -11.32 9.12 3.77
N GLN A 132 -10.81 9.50 4.95
CA GLN A 132 -11.42 10.47 5.86
C GLN A 132 -12.84 10.08 6.32
N ALA A 133 -13.21 8.81 6.17
CA ALA A 133 -14.51 8.28 6.57
C ALA A 133 -14.34 7.13 7.58
N GLY A 134 -15.41 6.83 8.34
CA GLY A 134 -15.41 5.74 9.31
C GLY A 134 -14.71 6.10 10.62
N LEU A 135 -14.26 5.06 11.33
CA LEU A 135 -13.71 5.12 12.68
C LEU A 135 -12.29 5.71 12.70
N THR A 136 -12.03 6.66 13.54
CA THR A 136 -10.69 7.23 13.78
C THR A 136 -9.85 6.32 14.68
N ALA A 137 -8.53 6.51 14.66
CA ALA A 137 -7.63 5.80 15.59
C ALA A 137 -7.93 6.13 17.05
N ALA A 138 -8.32 7.37 17.35
CA ALA A 138 -8.73 7.78 18.70
C ALA A 138 -9.98 7.02 19.16
N GLU A 139 -11.02 6.98 18.35
CA GLU A 139 -12.26 6.24 18.67
C GLU A 139 -11.98 4.75 18.86
N PHE A 140 -11.25 4.11 17.94
CA PHE A 140 -10.84 2.71 18.07
C PHE A 140 -10.12 2.44 19.39
N LEU A 141 -9.09 3.24 19.73
CA LEU A 141 -8.30 3.03 20.93
C LEU A 141 -9.06 3.32 22.22
N ASN A 142 -10.04 4.21 22.18
CA ASN A 142 -10.83 4.58 23.36
C ASN A 142 -12.03 3.66 23.60
N GLU A 143 -12.55 2.98 22.57
CA GLU A 143 -13.77 2.17 22.66
C GLU A 143 -13.50 0.67 22.63
N ALA A 144 -12.53 0.18 21.83
CA ALA A 144 -12.22 -1.25 21.69
C ALA A 144 -11.75 -1.87 23.00
N ASP A 145 -12.06 -3.13 23.24
CA ASP A 145 -11.56 -3.83 24.42
C ASP A 145 -10.05 -4.16 24.35
N GLU A 146 -9.43 -4.47 25.50
CA GLU A 146 -7.99 -4.79 25.59
C GLU A 146 -7.60 -5.95 24.68
N ALA A 147 -8.45 -6.95 24.55
CA ALA A 147 -8.18 -8.15 23.76
C ALA A 147 -8.16 -7.84 22.25
N GLU A 148 -9.06 -6.99 21.80
CA GLU A 148 -9.10 -6.54 20.41
C GLU A 148 -7.89 -5.69 20.05
N ILE A 149 -7.55 -4.69 20.87
CA ILE A 149 -6.33 -3.89 20.66
C ILE A 149 -5.10 -4.81 20.61
N ALA A 150 -4.98 -5.75 21.57
CA ALA A 150 -3.86 -6.69 21.59
C ALA A 150 -3.81 -7.59 20.36
N ARG A 151 -4.96 -8.00 19.82
CA ARG A 151 -5.07 -8.76 18.57
C ARG A 151 -4.55 -7.95 17.40
N VAL A 152 -5.03 -6.72 17.23
CA VAL A 152 -4.62 -5.81 16.15
C VAL A 152 -3.10 -5.58 16.19
N LEU A 153 -2.54 -5.27 17.35
CA LEU A 153 -1.11 -5.03 17.51
C LEU A 153 -0.27 -6.28 17.20
N ARG A 154 -0.76 -7.47 17.56
CA ARG A 154 -0.07 -8.74 17.27
C ARG A 154 -0.15 -9.10 15.80
N ASP A 155 -1.36 -9.05 15.22
CA ASP A 155 -1.63 -9.61 13.89
C ASP A 155 -1.13 -8.67 12.76
N TYR A 156 -1.26 -7.35 12.93
CA TYR A 156 -0.87 -6.35 11.94
C TYR A 156 0.46 -5.61 12.25
N GLY A 157 0.88 -5.61 13.53
CA GLY A 157 2.15 -5.00 13.93
C GLY A 157 3.28 -6.00 14.13
N GLU A 158 2.97 -7.31 14.13
CA GLU A 158 3.92 -8.36 14.56
C GLU A 158 4.61 -7.96 15.89
N GLU A 159 3.84 -7.34 16.81
CA GLU A 159 4.36 -6.76 18.05
C GLU A 159 4.40 -7.80 19.18
N PRO A 160 5.60 -8.20 19.65
CA PRO A 160 5.72 -9.24 20.68
C PRO A 160 5.15 -8.82 22.05
N ARG A 161 5.05 -7.52 22.31
CA ARG A 161 4.53 -6.95 23.57
C ARG A 161 3.09 -6.45 23.43
N ALA A 162 2.33 -6.92 22.45
CA ALA A 162 0.99 -6.46 22.11
C ALA A 162 0.05 -6.37 23.33
N ARG A 163 0.02 -7.40 24.20
CA ARG A 163 -0.82 -7.42 25.42
C ARG A 163 -0.42 -6.34 26.43
N SER A 164 0.89 -6.13 26.64
CA SER A 164 1.38 -5.12 27.58
C SER A 164 1.04 -3.72 27.09
N ILE A 165 1.20 -3.49 25.77
CA ILE A 165 0.89 -2.20 25.13
C ILE A 165 -0.62 -1.95 25.17
N ALA A 166 -1.45 -2.93 24.81
CA ALA A 166 -2.91 -2.80 24.86
C ALA A 166 -3.42 -2.42 26.26
N ARG A 167 -2.93 -3.14 27.30
CA ARG A 167 -3.26 -2.83 28.71
C ARG A 167 -2.86 -1.42 29.07
N ALA A 168 -1.68 -0.95 28.65
CA ALA A 168 -1.21 0.40 28.93
C ALA A 168 -2.05 1.48 28.22
N ILE A 169 -2.52 1.20 26.99
CA ILE A 169 -3.43 2.07 26.26
C ILE A 169 -4.77 2.19 27.00
N VAL A 170 -5.39 1.07 27.36
CA VAL A 170 -6.67 1.05 28.07
C VAL A 170 -6.58 1.79 29.41
N ALA A 171 -5.48 1.60 30.15
CA ALA A 171 -5.26 2.26 31.44
C ALA A 171 -5.02 3.80 31.31
N ALA A 172 -4.63 4.27 30.14
CA ALA A 172 -4.31 5.69 29.89
C ALA A 172 -5.43 6.46 29.19
N ARG A 173 -6.57 5.84 28.92
CA ARG A 173 -7.70 6.50 28.23
C ARG A 173 -8.20 7.73 28.99
N PRO A 174 -8.63 8.79 28.25
CA PRO A 174 -8.69 8.86 26.80
C PRO A 174 -7.33 9.16 26.16
N VAL A 175 -7.10 8.62 24.94
CA VAL A 175 -5.90 8.84 24.13
C VAL A 175 -6.33 9.49 22.82
N GLU A 176 -5.91 10.73 22.60
CA GLU A 176 -6.43 11.56 21.49
C GLU A 176 -5.34 12.00 20.52
N ARG A 177 -4.06 11.95 20.93
CA ARG A 177 -2.96 12.51 20.15
C ARG A 177 -1.87 11.48 19.86
N THR A 178 -1.20 11.68 18.73
CA THR A 178 -0.13 10.78 18.26
C THR A 178 1.05 10.72 19.23
N GLY A 179 1.43 11.86 19.83
CA GLY A 179 2.49 11.94 20.84
C GLY A 179 2.15 11.18 22.12
N GLU A 180 0.90 11.23 22.56
CA GLU A 180 0.40 10.50 23.74
C GLU A 180 0.51 8.98 23.51
N LEU A 181 -0.01 8.49 22.38
CA LEU A 181 0.07 7.09 22.02
C LEU A 181 1.53 6.61 21.95
N ALA A 182 2.39 7.37 21.27
CA ALA A 182 3.81 7.02 21.17
C ALA A 182 4.50 6.95 22.54
N ALA A 183 4.19 7.87 23.45
CA ALA A 183 4.73 7.87 24.82
C ALA A 183 4.26 6.66 25.64
N ILE A 184 2.96 6.29 25.54
CA ILE A 184 2.38 5.10 26.18
C ILE A 184 3.09 3.83 25.69
N VAL A 185 3.20 3.68 24.36
CA VAL A 185 3.83 2.52 23.73
C VAL A 185 5.30 2.38 24.13
N ARG A 186 6.08 3.46 24.06
CA ARG A 186 7.50 3.49 24.45
C ARG A 186 7.69 3.04 25.90
N ARG A 187 6.85 3.54 26.82
CA ARG A 187 6.88 3.16 28.23
C ARG A 187 6.54 1.70 28.43
N ALA A 188 5.44 1.22 27.83
CA ALA A 188 4.99 -0.18 27.95
C ALA A 188 5.97 -1.18 27.32
N ALA A 189 6.62 -0.78 26.23
CA ALA A 189 7.65 -1.56 25.57
C ALA A 189 9.04 -1.47 26.22
N GLY A 190 9.25 -0.66 27.25
CA GLY A 190 10.55 -0.45 27.88
C GLY A 190 11.59 0.12 26.91
N PHE A 191 11.17 1.03 26.03
CA PHE A 191 12.05 1.67 25.04
C PHE A 191 13.10 2.54 25.71
N ARG A 192 14.32 2.47 25.21
CA ARG A 192 15.45 3.31 25.64
C ARG A 192 15.98 4.10 24.45
N PRO A 193 16.34 5.39 24.61
CA PRO A 193 17.00 6.16 23.57
C PRO A 193 18.22 5.42 23.00
N GLY A 194 18.40 5.46 21.67
CA GLY A 194 19.49 4.76 20.99
C GLY A 194 19.16 3.34 20.51
N GLN A 195 17.99 2.82 20.77
CA GLN A 195 17.52 1.57 20.15
C GLN A 195 17.29 1.74 18.64
N LYS A 196 17.59 0.69 17.88
CA LYS A 196 17.56 0.68 16.40
C LYS A 196 16.20 0.99 15.78
N SER A 197 15.11 0.69 16.48
CA SER A 197 13.72 0.96 16.03
C SER A 197 12.85 1.39 17.19
N ASP A 198 11.98 2.35 16.94
CA ASP A 198 10.97 2.80 17.89
C ASP A 198 9.78 1.82 17.89
N PRO A 199 9.38 1.27 19.04
CA PRO A 199 8.24 0.34 19.12
C PRO A 199 6.91 0.99 18.68
N ALA A 200 6.78 2.31 18.77
CA ALA A 200 5.59 3.03 18.29
C ALA A 200 5.36 2.79 16.78
N THR A 201 6.42 2.58 15.99
CA THR A 201 6.28 2.33 14.55
C THR A 201 5.36 1.14 14.26
N ARG A 202 5.53 0.01 14.97
CA ARG A 202 4.71 -1.19 14.78
C ARG A 202 3.27 -0.97 15.24
N THR A 203 3.09 -0.25 16.34
CA THR A 203 1.76 0.10 16.86
C THR A 203 0.99 0.97 15.88
N PHE A 204 1.61 2.03 15.36
CA PHE A 204 1.00 2.91 14.36
C PHE A 204 0.68 2.15 13.06
N GLN A 205 1.59 1.31 12.57
CA GLN A 205 1.36 0.45 11.42
C GLN A 205 0.15 -0.48 11.66
N ALA A 206 0.07 -1.13 12.81
CA ALA A 206 -1.00 -2.07 13.12
C ALA A 206 -2.39 -1.41 13.15
N ILE A 207 -2.50 -0.25 13.81
CA ILE A 207 -3.74 0.51 13.88
C ILE A 207 -4.15 1.00 12.49
N ARG A 208 -3.22 1.55 11.72
CA ARG A 208 -3.43 2.01 10.35
C ARG A 208 -3.98 0.90 9.45
N ILE A 209 -3.31 -0.26 9.43
CA ILE A 209 -3.72 -1.43 8.64
C ILE A 209 -5.14 -1.84 9.01
N HIS A 210 -5.44 -1.90 10.31
CA HIS A 210 -6.75 -2.29 10.81
C HIS A 210 -7.86 -1.33 10.38
N LEU A 211 -7.66 -0.03 10.61
CA LEU A 211 -8.67 1.00 10.32
C LEU A 211 -8.97 1.13 8.83
N ASN A 212 -7.97 0.97 8.00
CA ASN A 212 -8.09 1.14 6.55
C ASN A 212 -8.31 -0.16 5.78
N ALA A 213 -8.40 -1.31 6.49
CA ALA A 213 -8.54 -2.64 5.89
C ALA A 213 -7.50 -2.89 4.77
N GLU A 214 -6.23 -2.47 5.00
CA GLU A 214 -5.21 -2.38 3.94
C GLU A 214 -4.86 -3.74 3.32
N LEU A 215 -4.83 -4.81 4.13
CA LEU A 215 -4.48 -6.15 3.63
C LEU A 215 -5.62 -6.76 2.81
N GLU A 216 -6.86 -6.58 3.22
CA GLU A 216 -8.05 -6.99 2.49
C GLU A 216 -8.18 -6.20 1.18
N GLU A 217 -7.91 -4.91 1.22
CA GLU A 217 -7.87 -4.04 0.04
C GLU A 217 -6.81 -4.52 -0.96
N LEU A 218 -5.62 -4.90 -0.46
CA LEU A 218 -4.54 -5.44 -1.30
C LEU A 218 -4.93 -6.77 -1.95
N GLU A 219 -5.53 -7.71 -1.19
CA GLU A 219 -5.95 -9.00 -1.74
C GLU A 219 -6.99 -8.81 -2.85
N GLN A 220 -8.02 -8.02 -2.60
CA GLN A 220 -9.06 -7.70 -3.58
C GLN A 220 -8.50 -6.91 -4.80
N GLY A 221 -7.58 -5.99 -4.55
CA GLY A 221 -6.95 -5.19 -5.60
C GLY A 221 -6.06 -6.02 -6.54
N LEU A 222 -5.37 -7.04 -6.03
CA LEU A 222 -4.62 -7.98 -6.85
C LEU A 222 -5.54 -8.80 -7.77
N GLU A 223 -6.71 -9.22 -7.27
CA GLU A 223 -7.71 -9.92 -8.07
C GLU A 223 -8.36 -8.99 -9.12
N ALA A 224 -8.65 -7.75 -8.75
CA ALA A 224 -9.15 -6.74 -9.66
C ALA A 224 -8.12 -6.44 -10.77
N ALA A 225 -6.83 -6.35 -10.43
CA ALA A 225 -5.76 -6.17 -11.40
C ALA A 225 -5.62 -7.37 -12.36
N GLU A 226 -5.80 -8.61 -11.88
CA GLU A 226 -5.82 -9.79 -12.73
C GLU A 226 -6.94 -9.72 -13.78
N ARG A 227 -8.14 -9.23 -13.40
CA ARG A 227 -9.29 -9.09 -14.31
C ARG A 227 -9.15 -7.91 -15.28
N ALA A 228 -8.53 -6.82 -14.84
CA ALA A 228 -8.37 -5.61 -15.63
C ALA A 228 -7.26 -5.67 -16.69
N LEU A 229 -6.26 -6.54 -16.49
CA LEU A 229 -5.11 -6.67 -17.39
C LEU A 229 -5.45 -7.48 -18.65
N LYS A 230 -5.04 -6.99 -19.81
CA LYS A 230 -5.06 -7.78 -21.05
C LYS A 230 -3.98 -8.87 -21.04
N PRO A 231 -4.10 -9.92 -21.90
CA PRO A 231 -2.99 -10.84 -22.14
C PRO A 231 -1.72 -10.09 -22.55
N GLY A 232 -0.59 -10.44 -21.91
CA GLY A 232 0.68 -9.72 -22.08
C GLY A 232 0.82 -8.45 -21.23
N GLY A 233 -0.26 -7.98 -20.60
CA GLY A 233 -0.24 -6.85 -19.67
C GLY A 233 0.60 -7.15 -18.42
N ARG A 234 1.08 -6.11 -17.74
CA ARG A 234 2.06 -6.23 -16.66
C ARG A 234 1.53 -5.68 -15.35
N LEU A 235 1.72 -6.44 -14.27
CA LEU A 235 1.42 -6.02 -12.91
C LEU A 235 2.73 -5.77 -12.16
N ALA A 236 2.88 -4.56 -11.59
CA ALA A 236 4.00 -4.17 -10.74
C ALA A 236 3.47 -3.72 -9.37
N VAL A 237 3.94 -4.33 -8.29
CA VAL A 237 3.48 -4.05 -6.92
C VAL A 237 4.66 -3.76 -6.02
N VAL A 238 4.66 -2.58 -5.41
CA VAL A 238 5.64 -2.17 -4.39
C VAL A 238 4.99 -2.30 -3.02
N THR A 239 5.68 -2.95 -2.09
CA THR A 239 5.24 -3.21 -0.72
C THR A 239 6.28 -2.68 0.27
N PHE A 240 5.88 -2.32 1.50
CA PHE A 240 6.76 -1.70 2.50
C PHE A 240 6.92 -2.50 3.78
N HIS A 241 6.13 -3.56 3.97
CA HIS A 241 6.26 -4.45 5.12
C HIS A 241 5.99 -5.92 4.77
N SER A 242 6.36 -6.80 5.73
CA SER A 242 6.33 -8.26 5.57
C SER A 242 4.96 -8.84 5.25
N LEU A 243 3.89 -8.27 5.78
CA LEU A 243 2.52 -8.77 5.58
C LEU A 243 2.08 -8.54 4.12
N GLU A 244 2.28 -7.34 3.61
CA GLU A 244 2.01 -7.01 2.19
C GLU A 244 2.82 -7.90 1.25
N ASP A 245 4.16 -7.96 1.45
CA ASP A 245 5.06 -8.76 0.61
C ASP A 245 4.66 -10.25 0.60
N ARG A 246 4.17 -10.76 1.71
CA ARG A 246 3.69 -12.14 1.85
C ARG A 246 2.42 -12.38 1.01
N ILE A 247 1.48 -11.44 0.99
CA ILE A 247 0.25 -11.48 0.18
C ILE A 247 0.62 -11.49 -1.31
N VAL A 248 1.39 -10.51 -1.77
CA VAL A 248 1.78 -10.39 -3.18
C VAL A 248 2.59 -11.61 -3.65
N LYS A 249 3.52 -12.10 -2.82
CA LYS A 249 4.30 -13.32 -3.10
C LYS A 249 3.39 -14.55 -3.22
N ARG A 250 2.41 -14.69 -2.32
CA ARG A 250 1.44 -15.79 -2.35
C ARG A 250 0.61 -15.73 -3.62
N PHE A 251 0.04 -14.56 -3.93
CA PHE A 251 -0.76 -14.31 -5.12
C PHE A 251 -0.01 -14.72 -6.40
N PHE A 252 1.17 -14.18 -6.65
CA PHE A 252 1.92 -14.52 -7.86
C PHE A 252 2.30 -16.00 -7.92
N ARG A 253 2.67 -16.61 -6.79
CA ARG A 253 2.98 -18.05 -6.75
C ARG A 253 1.76 -18.90 -7.16
N GLU A 254 0.60 -18.63 -6.61
CA GLU A 254 -0.64 -19.34 -6.89
C GLU A 254 -1.10 -19.12 -8.33
N ARG A 255 -0.98 -17.90 -8.82
CA ARG A 255 -1.41 -17.53 -10.18
C ARG A 255 -0.39 -17.92 -11.27
N SER A 256 0.84 -18.30 -10.93
CA SER A 256 1.86 -18.77 -11.91
C SER A 256 2.03 -20.28 -11.95
N GLY A 257 1.11 -21.05 -11.38
CA GLY A 257 1.18 -22.53 -11.36
C GLY A 257 2.15 -23.09 -10.30
N GLY A 258 2.63 -22.25 -9.39
CA GLY A 258 3.41 -22.68 -8.24
C GLY A 258 2.50 -23.41 -7.24
N THR A 259 2.70 -24.71 -7.07
CA THR A 259 1.99 -25.47 -6.04
C THR A 259 2.29 -24.93 -4.65
N PRO A 260 1.29 -24.87 -3.75
CA PRO A 260 1.54 -24.62 -2.34
C PRO A 260 2.61 -25.60 -1.83
N ALA A 261 3.53 -25.12 -0.98
CA ALA A 261 4.50 -26.01 -0.34
C ALA A 261 3.74 -27.05 0.50
N GLY A 262 3.45 -28.18 -0.11
CA GLY A 262 2.78 -29.29 0.55
C GLY A 262 3.67 -29.85 1.67
N SER A 263 3.05 -30.32 2.75
CA SER A 263 3.71 -31.16 3.73
C SER A 263 4.27 -32.38 3.01
N ARG A 264 5.46 -32.89 3.39
CA ARG A 264 6.08 -34.11 2.87
C ARG A 264 5.18 -35.35 2.89
N HIS A 265 4.03 -35.27 3.52
CA HIS A 265 3.06 -36.35 3.73
C HIS A 265 1.71 -36.14 3.03
N ARG A 266 1.52 -35.09 2.24
CA ARG A 266 0.31 -34.90 1.43
C ARG A 266 0.70 -34.79 -0.05
N PRO A 267 0.10 -35.60 -0.95
CA PRO A 267 0.23 -35.40 -2.38
C PRO A 267 -0.22 -33.99 -2.72
N VAL A 268 0.63 -33.24 -3.42
CA VAL A 268 0.25 -31.94 -3.96
C VAL A 268 -0.62 -32.25 -5.18
N LEU A 269 -1.93 -32.00 -5.04
CA LEU A 269 -2.82 -32.00 -6.21
C LEU A 269 -2.38 -30.82 -7.09
N ALA A 270 -2.11 -31.10 -8.37
CA ALA A 270 -1.87 -30.03 -9.36
C ALA A 270 -3.06 -29.09 -9.35
N ASP A 271 -2.82 -27.77 -9.33
CA ASP A 271 -3.88 -26.79 -9.51
C ASP A 271 -4.54 -27.04 -10.89
N PRO A 272 -5.83 -27.33 -10.95
CA PRO A 272 -6.51 -27.60 -12.22
C PRO A 272 -6.64 -26.36 -13.11
N ASN A 273 -6.36 -25.17 -12.55
CA ASN A 273 -6.47 -23.92 -13.29
C ASN A 273 -5.18 -23.60 -14.05
N GLU A 274 -5.33 -23.15 -15.28
CA GLU A 274 -4.20 -22.61 -16.04
C GLU A 274 -3.57 -21.40 -15.33
N PRO A 275 -2.23 -21.24 -15.39
CA PRO A 275 -1.57 -20.06 -14.86
C PRO A 275 -2.08 -18.78 -15.51
N THR A 276 -2.52 -17.82 -14.70
CA THR A 276 -2.97 -16.50 -15.15
C THR A 276 -1.87 -15.45 -15.20
N PHE A 277 -0.74 -15.75 -14.55
CA PHE A 277 0.48 -14.96 -14.63
C PHE A 277 1.68 -15.83 -15.00
N GLU A 278 2.62 -15.27 -15.71
CA GLU A 278 3.92 -15.83 -16.07
C GLU A 278 5.06 -14.85 -15.81
N ARG A 279 6.30 -15.28 -16.01
CA ARG A 279 7.49 -14.43 -15.90
C ARG A 279 7.53 -13.65 -14.59
N VAL A 280 7.18 -14.33 -13.49
CA VAL A 280 7.27 -13.72 -12.15
C VAL A 280 8.73 -13.35 -11.88
N ALA A 281 8.99 -12.04 -11.78
CA ALA A 281 10.34 -11.54 -11.59
C ALA A 281 10.84 -11.83 -10.17
N LYS A 282 12.17 -11.88 -10.02
CA LYS A 282 12.79 -11.84 -8.69
C LYS A 282 12.45 -10.51 -8.02
N PRO A 283 12.17 -10.51 -6.70
CA PRO A 283 11.87 -9.26 -6.00
C PRO A 283 13.07 -8.30 -6.08
N VAL A 284 12.77 -7.03 -6.35
CA VAL A 284 13.76 -5.95 -6.39
C VAL A 284 13.66 -5.13 -5.11
N SER A 285 14.79 -4.77 -4.54
CA SER A 285 14.89 -3.90 -3.36
C SER A 285 15.60 -2.60 -3.75
N PRO A 286 15.39 -1.50 -3.01
CA PRO A 286 16.06 -0.23 -3.27
C PRO A 286 17.59 -0.36 -3.24
N THR A 287 18.24 0.41 -4.10
CA THR A 287 19.71 0.51 -4.13
C THR A 287 20.24 1.32 -2.93
N GLU A 288 21.52 1.20 -2.62
CA GLU A 288 22.16 2.02 -1.57
C GLU A 288 22.03 3.52 -1.85
N ARG A 289 22.07 3.92 -3.12
CA ARG A 289 21.87 5.31 -3.54
C ARG A 289 20.46 5.79 -3.22
N GLU A 290 19.45 4.98 -3.47
CA GLU A 290 18.06 5.30 -3.16
C GLU A 290 17.85 5.35 -1.64
N LEU A 291 18.41 4.39 -0.89
CA LEU A 291 18.36 4.37 0.57
C LEU A 291 18.97 5.64 1.19
N ALA A 292 20.06 6.13 0.62
CA ALA A 292 20.69 7.37 1.07
C ALA A 292 19.83 8.61 0.78
N ALA A 293 19.12 8.62 -0.35
CA ALA A 293 18.23 9.71 -0.75
C ALA A 293 16.87 9.65 -0.04
N ASN A 294 16.33 8.44 0.15
CA ASN A 294 15.02 8.19 0.78
C ASN A 294 15.09 7.03 1.78
N PRO A 295 15.42 7.30 3.06
CA PRO A 295 15.49 6.25 4.08
C PRO A 295 14.18 5.48 4.30
N ARG A 296 13.02 6.04 3.92
CA ARG A 296 11.70 5.39 4.00
C ARG A 296 11.58 4.20 3.03
N SER A 297 12.38 4.17 1.96
CA SER A 297 12.40 3.06 0.99
C SER A 297 13.01 1.77 1.52
N ARG A 298 13.64 1.78 2.70
CA ARG A 298 14.45 0.69 3.24
C ARG A 298 13.77 -0.69 3.22
N SER A 299 12.47 -0.75 3.46
CA SER A 299 11.71 -2.00 3.50
C SER A 299 10.97 -2.30 2.20
N ALA A 300 11.09 -1.42 1.21
CA ALA A 300 10.38 -1.55 -0.04
C ALA A 300 10.81 -2.78 -0.83
N ARG A 301 9.83 -3.42 -1.50
CA ARG A 301 10.05 -4.53 -2.43
C ARG A 301 9.12 -4.43 -3.60
N LEU A 302 9.69 -4.43 -4.80
CA LEU A 302 8.93 -4.55 -6.04
C LEU A 302 8.80 -6.02 -6.42
N ARG A 303 7.58 -6.44 -6.75
CA ARG A 303 7.27 -7.71 -7.42
C ARG A 303 6.49 -7.42 -8.68
N SER A 304 6.79 -8.16 -9.74
CA SER A 304 6.09 -8.00 -11.02
C SER A 304 5.92 -9.33 -11.75
N ALA A 305 4.91 -9.37 -12.62
CA ALA A 305 4.62 -10.51 -13.47
C ALA A 305 3.86 -10.06 -14.73
N VAL A 306 3.75 -10.95 -15.70
CA VAL A 306 3.05 -10.75 -16.97
C VAL A 306 1.77 -11.58 -16.99
N ARG A 307 0.65 -10.96 -17.37
CA ARG A 307 -0.65 -11.61 -17.52
C ARG A 307 -0.64 -12.57 -18.71
N THR A 308 -1.13 -13.80 -18.54
CA THR A 308 -1.30 -14.78 -19.63
C THR A 308 -2.64 -14.57 -20.34
N SER A 309 -2.96 -15.42 -21.31
CA SER A 309 -4.27 -15.47 -21.97
C SER A 309 -5.31 -16.30 -21.22
N ALA A 310 -4.93 -16.98 -20.14
CA ALA A 310 -5.86 -17.77 -19.35
C ALA A 310 -6.95 -16.88 -18.70
N SER A 311 -8.16 -17.42 -18.58
CA SER A 311 -9.25 -16.71 -17.89
C SER A 311 -8.87 -16.38 -16.45
N SER A 312 -9.23 -15.18 -15.99
CA SER A 312 -9.05 -14.79 -14.58
C SER A 312 -9.78 -15.79 -13.67
N ARG A 313 -9.18 -16.11 -12.53
CA ARG A 313 -9.83 -16.97 -11.54
C ARG A 313 -11.02 -16.23 -10.94
N LYS A 314 -12.16 -16.92 -10.79
CA LYS A 314 -13.25 -16.39 -9.97
C LYS A 314 -12.72 -16.29 -8.54
N GLY A 315 -12.82 -15.12 -7.93
CA GLY A 315 -12.47 -14.95 -6.54
C GLY A 315 -13.31 -15.89 -5.69
N ASP A 316 -12.67 -16.67 -4.83
CA ASP A 316 -13.35 -17.42 -3.78
C ASP A 316 -13.81 -16.39 -2.73
N LEU A 317 -14.89 -15.64 -3.05
CA LEU A 317 -15.63 -14.88 -2.05
C LEU A 317 -16.35 -15.90 -1.15
N GLN A 318 -15.69 -16.31 -0.08
CA GLN A 318 -16.29 -16.94 1.09
C GLN A 318 -16.43 -15.93 2.22
#